data_cb330119168dfce89614b011f703c9cb
#
_entry.id   cb330119168dfce89614b011f703c9cb
#
_cell.length_a   1.000
_cell.length_b   1.000
_cell.length_c   1.000
_cell.angle_alpha   90.00
_cell.angle_beta   90.00
_cell.angle_gamma   90.00
#
_symmetry.space_group_name_H-M   'P 1'
#
loop_
_entity.id
_entity.type
_entity.pdbx_description
1 polymer ?
#
loop_
_entity_poly.entity_id
_entity_poly.type
_entity_poly.pdbx_seq_one_letter_code
_entity_poly.pdbx_strand_id
1 'polypeptide(L)'
;VGPADTGTISLVEALGEKNLRLVANGKVTGRTKGNGIEKAKEIAGGEYDLTYADLGKYSVTKPIGILGGDTGTTITAGTEITLKDFHTGIGGGNVQIDGTVNITGAQFQGATYGIANSTTVNPGSELEIHADRYIGKDCLLTYNGGHLLMIVAENGDGNNIVQGRLSIGNVSRFWYRTDENGAYTEINVKENYENFTAAIGQNQDYLELTDVDPDQPESETYALLVAGKQVTETNQNDVLEDGGSVKFDPTTNTLTLNDADLTLDGAAGGYCCIDSQLAEELTITGTATLSNADGILTEGPLTLDNATLTLTGNIDGDVGEDAIRAGRSDEDITIQNSKVTIAGTNSEGNFFHYGIRCGKLTVANSTLDV
;
A
#
# COMPACT_ATOMS: atom_id res chain seq x y z
N VAL A 1 24.53 4.34 -3.24
CA VAL A 1 24.58 5.77 -2.96
C VAL A 1 25.44 5.93 -1.72
N GLY A 2 26.61 6.56 -1.86
CA GLY A 2 27.54 6.76 -0.73
C GLY A 2 27.05 7.86 0.21
N PRO A 3 27.45 7.86 1.48
CA PRO A 3 27.12 8.93 2.43
C PRO A 3 27.75 10.24 1.96
N ALA A 4 26.96 11.28 1.90
CA ALA A 4 27.32 12.67 1.62
C ALA A 4 27.47 13.09 0.15
N ASP A 5 27.00 12.34 -0.80
CA ASP A 5 27.03 12.84 -2.17
C ASP A 5 25.76 13.58 -2.56
N THR A 6 25.95 14.80 -3.05
CA THR A 6 24.95 15.70 -3.63
C THR A 6 24.54 15.20 -5.03
N GLY A 7 24.29 13.92 -5.17
CA GLY A 7 23.89 13.29 -6.42
C GLY A 7 22.38 13.24 -6.58
N THR A 8 21.88 13.67 -7.72
CA THR A 8 20.55 13.30 -8.18
C THR A 8 20.49 11.80 -8.35
N ILE A 9 19.42 11.14 -7.90
CA ILE A 9 19.16 9.74 -8.30
C ILE A 9 18.65 9.81 -9.77
N SER A 10 19.57 10.01 -10.68
CA SER A 10 19.31 10.03 -12.12
C SER A 10 19.93 8.78 -12.75
N LEU A 11 19.30 7.64 -12.52
CA LEU A 11 19.65 6.39 -13.22
C LEU A 11 19.00 6.31 -14.61
N VAL A 12 18.14 7.25 -14.95
CA VAL A 12 17.27 7.19 -16.12
C VAL A 12 18.04 7.42 -17.42
N GLU A 13 19.02 8.29 -17.43
CA GLU A 13 19.84 8.50 -18.64
C GLU A 13 20.70 7.27 -19.01
N ALA A 14 21.07 6.45 -18.03
CA ALA A 14 21.88 5.26 -18.26
C ALA A 14 21.07 4.02 -18.69
N LEU A 15 19.80 3.91 -18.28
CA LEU A 15 18.96 2.72 -18.47
C LEU A 15 17.80 2.91 -19.46
N GLY A 16 17.54 4.15 -19.89
CA GLY A 16 16.35 4.50 -20.66
C GLY A 16 15.08 4.49 -19.79
N GLU A 17 14.02 5.16 -20.26
CA GLU A 17 12.77 5.39 -19.50
C GLU A 17 11.93 4.12 -19.23
N LYS A 18 12.40 2.96 -19.65
CA LYS A 18 11.60 1.74 -19.62
C LYS A 18 11.87 0.96 -18.34
N ASN A 19 10.90 0.95 -17.43
CA ASN A 19 10.80 0.02 -16.31
C ASN A 19 11.81 0.23 -15.16
N LEU A 20 12.25 1.45 -14.87
CA LEU A 20 13.04 1.70 -13.67
C LEU A 20 12.18 1.46 -12.43
N ARG A 21 12.50 0.42 -11.68
CA ARG A 21 11.97 0.15 -10.35
C ARG A 21 13.00 0.58 -9.32
N LEU A 22 12.64 1.50 -8.44
CA LEU A 22 13.45 1.90 -7.30
C LEU A 22 12.96 1.15 -6.07
N VAL A 23 13.81 0.33 -5.45
CA VAL A 23 13.47 -0.47 -4.27
C VAL A 23 14.44 -0.16 -3.15
N ALA A 24 13.94 0.18 -1.97
CA ALA A 24 14.72 0.33 -0.75
C ALA A 24 14.42 -0.82 0.23
N ASN A 25 15.49 -1.40 0.80
CA ASN A 25 15.39 -2.32 1.92
C ASN A 25 15.89 -1.57 3.18
N GLY A 26 15.05 -0.69 3.75
CA GLY A 26 15.37 0.17 4.87
C GLY A 26 15.35 1.64 4.50
N LYS A 27 16.05 2.50 5.26
CA LYS A 27 16.02 3.95 5.11
C LYS A 27 17.04 4.48 4.12
N VAL A 28 16.58 5.25 3.15
CA VAL A 28 17.39 6.02 2.19
C VAL A 28 17.27 7.50 2.51
N THR A 29 18.36 8.13 2.92
CA THR A 29 18.40 9.58 3.14
C THR A 29 19.22 10.25 2.05
N GLY A 30 18.65 11.26 1.40
CA GLY A 30 19.30 11.96 0.30
C GLY A 30 19.18 13.48 0.39
N ARG A 31 20.26 14.19 -0.02
CA ARG A 31 20.23 15.63 -0.28
C ARG A 31 20.59 15.88 -1.72
N THR A 32 19.75 16.64 -2.43
CA THR A 32 19.95 16.92 -3.85
C THR A 32 19.96 18.41 -4.13
N LYS A 33 20.64 18.80 -5.22
CA LYS A 33 20.58 20.15 -5.80
C LYS A 33 19.77 20.22 -7.09
N GLY A 34 19.16 19.10 -7.47
CA GLY A 34 18.23 18.96 -8.58
C GLY A 34 16.91 18.37 -8.10
N ASN A 35 16.24 17.62 -8.95
CA ASN A 35 15.08 16.86 -8.56
C ASN A 35 15.46 15.71 -7.62
N GLY A 36 14.49 15.19 -6.87
CA GLY A 36 14.66 14.05 -5.98
C GLY A 36 14.68 12.73 -6.75
N ILE A 37 13.53 12.13 -6.97
CA ILE A 37 13.35 10.91 -7.78
C ILE A 37 12.82 11.32 -9.16
N GLU A 38 13.48 10.86 -10.21
CA GLU A 38 13.07 11.19 -11.58
C GLU A 38 12.64 9.95 -12.34
N LYS A 39 11.44 10.00 -12.96
CA LYS A 39 10.94 9.08 -13.97
C LYS A 39 10.98 7.59 -13.60
N ALA A 40 10.95 7.26 -12.31
CA ALA A 40 10.77 5.88 -11.88
C ALA A 40 9.35 5.41 -12.28
N LYS A 41 9.24 4.20 -12.82
CA LYS A 41 7.95 3.57 -13.05
C LYS A 41 7.32 3.13 -11.74
N GLU A 42 8.15 2.69 -10.80
CA GLU A 42 7.74 2.20 -9.50
C GLU A 42 8.73 2.62 -8.42
N ILE A 43 8.22 3.03 -7.27
CA ILE A 43 8.98 3.30 -6.05
C ILE A 43 8.42 2.38 -4.98
N ALA A 44 9.27 1.49 -4.42
CA ALA A 44 8.82 0.40 -3.58
C ALA A 44 9.72 0.20 -2.35
N GLY A 45 9.09 -0.25 -1.26
CA GLY A 45 9.73 -0.67 -0.02
C GLY A 45 10.44 0.45 0.74
N GLY A 46 10.66 0.25 2.03
CA GLY A 46 11.46 1.12 2.91
C GLY A 46 11.04 2.58 3.00
N GLU A 47 11.92 3.38 3.56
CA GLU A 47 11.75 4.81 3.77
C GLU A 47 12.67 5.61 2.84
N TYR A 48 12.16 6.69 2.24
CA TYR A 48 12.93 7.64 1.44
C TYR A 48 12.80 9.04 2.05
N ASP A 49 13.87 9.57 2.64
CA ASP A 49 13.93 10.93 3.21
C ASP A 49 14.79 11.81 2.30
N LEU A 50 14.14 12.61 1.48
CA LEU A 50 14.79 13.41 0.44
C LEU A 50 14.64 14.91 0.74
N THR A 51 15.75 15.63 0.73
CA THR A 51 15.79 17.06 1.00
C THR A 51 16.46 17.82 -0.14
N TYR A 52 15.86 18.92 -0.59
CA TYR A 52 16.54 19.85 -1.49
C TYR A 52 17.57 20.70 -0.73
N ALA A 53 18.79 20.75 -1.25
CA ALA A 53 19.94 21.28 -0.51
C ALA A 53 20.34 22.71 -0.86
N ASP A 54 19.76 23.34 -1.90
CA ASP A 54 20.22 24.62 -2.42
C ASP A 54 19.10 25.67 -2.57
N LEU A 55 18.47 25.99 -1.47
CA LEU A 55 17.32 26.89 -1.41
C LEU A 55 17.54 28.26 -2.05
N GLY A 56 18.79 28.76 -2.06
CA GLY A 56 19.14 30.04 -2.68
C GLY A 56 18.97 30.10 -4.20
N LYS A 57 18.75 28.97 -4.88
CA LYS A 57 18.61 28.86 -6.33
C LYS A 57 17.20 28.57 -6.82
N TYR A 58 16.21 28.60 -5.96
CA TYR A 58 14.81 28.32 -6.33
C TYR A 58 14.28 29.14 -7.50
N SER A 59 14.71 30.39 -7.63
CA SER A 59 14.30 31.23 -8.76
C SER A 59 14.80 30.71 -10.11
N VAL A 60 15.80 29.84 -10.12
CA VAL A 60 16.47 29.36 -11.35
C VAL A 60 16.08 27.91 -11.66
N THR A 61 15.99 27.02 -10.65
CA THR A 61 15.86 25.56 -10.88
C THR A 61 14.51 25.11 -10.47
N LYS A 62 13.61 25.37 -9.79
CA LYS A 62 12.31 24.81 -9.40
C LYS A 62 12.36 23.28 -9.25
N PRO A 63 13.11 22.77 -8.30
CA PRO A 63 13.29 21.33 -8.11
C PRO A 63 12.01 20.64 -7.71
N ILE A 64 11.83 19.41 -8.23
CA ILE A 64 10.66 18.56 -7.99
C ILE A 64 11.11 17.37 -7.14
N GLY A 65 10.38 17.05 -6.06
CA GLY A 65 10.68 15.92 -5.19
C GLY A 65 10.54 14.59 -5.92
N ILE A 66 9.36 14.33 -6.52
CA ILE A 66 9.11 13.20 -7.41
C ILE A 66 8.68 13.74 -8.77
N LEU A 67 9.52 13.54 -9.78
CA LEU A 67 9.20 13.80 -11.17
C LEU A 67 8.67 12.50 -11.80
N GLY A 68 7.36 12.40 -11.96
CA GLY A 68 6.70 11.24 -12.56
C GLY A 68 7.15 10.98 -14.01
N GLY A 69 7.22 9.72 -14.38
CA GLY A 69 7.57 9.30 -15.73
C GLY A 69 6.43 9.50 -16.75
N ASP A 70 6.76 9.47 -18.04
CA ASP A 70 5.77 9.64 -19.11
C ASP A 70 4.71 8.52 -19.14
N THR A 71 5.06 7.33 -18.67
CA THR A 71 4.15 6.18 -18.53
C THR A 71 3.46 6.11 -17.16
N GLY A 72 3.72 7.07 -16.28
CA GLY A 72 3.25 7.11 -14.90
C GLY A 72 4.28 6.55 -13.91
N THR A 73 4.07 6.86 -12.63
CA THR A 73 4.85 6.36 -11.49
C THR A 73 3.90 5.82 -10.43
N THR A 74 4.18 4.63 -9.90
CA THR A 74 3.45 4.05 -8.78
C THR A 74 4.33 4.03 -7.55
N ILE A 75 3.82 4.53 -6.42
CA ILE A 75 4.41 4.40 -5.09
C ILE A 75 3.65 3.27 -4.39
N THR A 76 4.31 2.14 -4.18
CA THR A 76 3.64 0.92 -3.70
C THR A 76 3.32 0.97 -2.22
N ALA A 77 2.37 0.15 -1.79
CA ALA A 77 2.04 -0.04 -0.38
C ALA A 77 3.30 -0.43 0.44
N GLY A 78 3.36 0.02 1.69
CA GLY A 78 4.53 -0.17 2.56
C GLY A 78 5.75 0.68 2.21
N THR A 79 5.62 1.62 1.27
CA THR A 79 6.67 2.61 0.95
C THR A 79 6.35 3.91 1.66
N GLU A 80 7.32 4.49 2.35
CA GLU A 80 7.22 5.81 2.97
C GLU A 80 8.18 6.79 2.30
N ILE A 81 7.67 7.94 1.85
CA ILE A 81 8.47 8.98 1.20
C ILE A 81 8.27 10.31 1.91
N THR A 82 9.34 10.90 2.37
CA THR A 82 9.36 12.26 2.91
C THR A 82 10.14 13.18 1.95
N LEU A 83 9.48 14.24 1.48
CA LEU A 83 10.04 15.24 0.59
C LEU A 83 10.13 16.58 1.31
N LYS A 84 11.33 17.10 1.50
CA LYS A 84 11.58 18.35 2.21
C LYS A 84 12.21 19.41 1.32
N ASP A 85 11.75 20.63 1.46
CA ASP A 85 12.35 21.82 0.84
C ASP A 85 12.35 21.83 -0.70
N PHE A 86 11.55 21.03 -1.37
CA PHE A 86 11.35 21.10 -2.81
C PHE A 86 10.41 22.25 -3.19
N HIS A 87 10.62 22.85 -4.37
CA HIS A 87 9.69 23.82 -4.93
C HIS A 87 8.35 23.17 -5.27
N THR A 88 8.37 21.92 -5.73
CA THR A 88 7.20 21.10 -6.03
C THR A 88 7.42 19.72 -5.43
N GLY A 89 6.47 19.22 -4.65
CA GLY A 89 6.55 17.88 -4.10
C GLY A 89 6.48 16.81 -5.19
N ILE A 90 5.37 16.74 -5.90
CA ILE A 90 5.11 15.79 -6.98
C ILE A 90 4.80 16.55 -8.28
N GLY A 91 5.46 16.20 -9.37
CA GLY A 91 5.25 16.84 -10.68
C GLY A 91 5.56 15.90 -11.84
N GLY A 92 5.39 16.39 -13.08
CA GLY A 92 5.66 15.62 -14.29
C GLY A 92 4.50 14.71 -14.71
N GLY A 93 4.78 13.44 -15.00
CA GLY A 93 3.76 12.45 -15.39
C GLY A 93 2.82 12.06 -14.25
N ASN A 94 1.84 11.23 -14.55
CA ASN A 94 0.88 10.75 -13.55
C ASN A 94 1.57 10.00 -12.40
N VAL A 95 1.11 10.23 -11.16
CA VAL A 95 1.60 9.51 -9.98
C VAL A 95 0.43 8.85 -9.25
N GLN A 96 0.56 7.56 -8.99
CA GLN A 96 -0.36 6.78 -8.19
C GLN A 96 0.28 6.51 -6.82
N ILE A 97 -0.44 6.77 -5.75
CA ILE A 97 0.02 6.60 -4.38
C ILE A 97 -0.79 5.47 -3.74
N ASP A 98 -0.08 4.36 -3.46
CA ASP A 98 -0.57 3.23 -2.69
C ASP A 98 0.19 3.10 -1.34
N GLY A 99 1.21 3.95 -1.12
CA GLY A 99 2.02 4.06 0.10
C GLY A 99 1.80 5.39 0.81
N THR A 100 2.77 5.81 1.64
CA THR A 100 2.75 7.08 2.39
C THR A 100 3.68 8.10 1.74
N VAL A 101 3.19 9.33 1.50
CA VAL A 101 3.98 10.45 0.98
C VAL A 101 3.75 11.71 1.80
N ASN A 102 4.82 12.21 2.42
CA ASN A 102 4.83 13.44 3.20
C ASN A 102 5.63 14.53 2.46
N ILE A 103 4.97 15.63 2.15
CA ILE A 103 5.55 16.76 1.43
C ILE A 103 5.59 17.98 2.33
N THR A 104 6.79 18.48 2.62
CA THR A 104 6.98 19.76 3.31
C THR A 104 7.72 20.71 2.37
N GLY A 105 7.00 21.68 1.84
CA GLY A 105 7.55 22.71 0.97
C GLY A 105 8.45 23.67 1.75
N ALA A 106 9.43 24.24 1.05
CA ALA A 106 10.27 25.27 1.65
C ALA A 106 9.47 26.56 1.85
N GLN A 107 9.73 27.24 2.96
CA GLN A 107 9.31 28.62 3.15
C GLN A 107 10.22 29.55 2.33
N PHE A 108 9.87 29.80 1.08
CA PHE A 108 10.71 30.59 0.18
C PHE A 108 9.96 31.71 -0.57
N GLN A 109 10.73 32.66 -1.12
CA GLN A 109 10.20 33.72 -1.98
C GLN A 109 9.68 33.14 -3.31
N GLY A 110 8.44 32.72 -3.31
CA GLY A 110 7.75 32.13 -4.44
C GLY A 110 6.90 30.96 -3.98
N ALA A 111 5.75 30.79 -4.60
CA ALA A 111 4.80 29.76 -4.20
C ALA A 111 5.40 28.37 -4.42
N THR A 112 5.41 27.57 -3.36
CA THR A 112 5.68 26.13 -3.42
C THR A 112 4.40 25.37 -3.73
N TYR A 113 4.53 24.22 -4.37
CA TYR A 113 3.40 23.37 -4.77
C TYR A 113 3.54 21.99 -4.14
N GLY A 114 2.46 21.47 -3.57
CA GLY A 114 2.38 20.05 -3.21
C GLY A 114 2.42 19.20 -4.47
N ILE A 115 1.47 19.41 -5.36
CA ILE A 115 1.28 18.62 -6.58
C ILE A 115 1.20 19.57 -7.79
N ALA A 116 1.95 19.25 -8.83
CA ALA A 116 1.92 19.94 -10.13
C ALA A 116 1.80 18.94 -11.31
N ASN A 117 0.90 17.95 -11.16
CA ASN A 117 0.57 16.94 -12.16
C ASN A 117 -0.79 16.30 -11.86
N SER A 118 -1.12 15.20 -12.55
CA SER A 118 -2.22 14.32 -12.14
C SER A 118 -1.70 13.30 -11.13
N THR A 119 -2.29 13.31 -9.92
CA THR A 119 -1.95 12.39 -8.83
C THR A 119 -3.21 11.68 -8.34
N THR A 120 -3.10 10.40 -8.01
CA THR A 120 -4.18 9.59 -7.45
C THR A 120 -3.75 9.06 -6.10
N VAL A 121 -4.62 9.21 -5.09
CA VAL A 121 -4.50 8.64 -3.74
C VAL A 121 -5.48 7.49 -3.62
N ASN A 122 -5.00 6.30 -3.28
CA ASN A 122 -5.79 5.08 -3.23
C ASN A 122 -6.11 4.65 -1.79
N PRO A 123 -7.08 3.75 -1.57
CA PRO A 123 -7.40 3.22 -0.25
C PRO A 123 -6.17 2.66 0.47
N GLY A 124 -6.06 2.93 1.77
CA GLY A 124 -4.92 2.50 2.59
C GLY A 124 -3.62 3.28 2.39
N SER A 125 -3.61 4.29 1.50
CA SER A 125 -2.47 5.19 1.32
C SER A 125 -2.62 6.48 2.13
N GLU A 126 -1.50 7.21 2.24
CA GLU A 126 -1.46 8.50 2.92
C GLU A 126 -0.73 9.54 2.07
N LEU A 127 -1.33 10.71 1.93
CA LEU A 127 -0.71 11.87 1.31
C LEU A 127 -0.86 13.10 2.21
N GLU A 128 0.25 13.58 2.73
CA GLU A 128 0.30 14.81 3.51
C GLU A 128 1.05 15.91 2.74
N ILE A 129 0.45 17.10 2.66
CA ILE A 129 0.98 18.24 1.92
C ILE A 129 1.01 19.47 2.81
N HIS A 130 2.22 19.95 3.10
CA HIS A 130 2.47 21.26 3.69
C HIS A 130 3.15 22.16 2.66
N ALA A 131 2.40 23.01 1.98
CA ALA A 131 2.90 23.87 0.91
C ALA A 131 2.08 25.16 0.81
N ASP A 132 2.59 26.17 0.10
CA ASP A 132 1.82 27.41 -0.16
C ASP A 132 0.60 27.14 -1.04
N ARG A 133 0.70 26.11 -1.91
CA ARG A 133 -0.36 25.67 -2.81
C ARG A 133 -0.41 24.15 -2.86
N TYR A 134 -1.57 23.54 -2.67
CA TYR A 134 -1.70 22.09 -2.68
C TYR A 134 -1.63 21.50 -4.08
N ILE A 135 -2.45 22.04 -4.98
CA ILE A 135 -2.60 21.52 -6.34
C ILE A 135 -2.35 22.66 -7.32
N GLY A 136 -1.38 22.46 -8.20
CA GLY A 136 -1.01 23.43 -9.23
C GLY A 136 -2.15 23.64 -10.24
N LYS A 137 -2.09 24.77 -10.93
CA LYS A 137 -3.06 25.12 -11.97
C LYS A 137 -3.13 24.02 -13.05
N ASP A 138 -4.34 23.71 -13.46
CA ASP A 138 -4.66 22.70 -14.47
C ASP A 138 -4.27 21.24 -14.08
N CYS A 139 -3.88 21.01 -12.81
CA CYS A 139 -3.58 19.69 -12.27
C CYS A 139 -4.80 19.05 -11.64
N LEU A 140 -4.77 17.72 -11.51
CA LEU A 140 -5.86 16.93 -10.95
C LEU A 140 -5.34 16.04 -9.82
N LEU A 141 -5.91 16.17 -8.63
CA LEU A 141 -5.78 15.22 -7.56
C LEU A 141 -7.06 14.38 -7.49
N THR A 142 -6.93 13.08 -7.68
CA THR A 142 -8.03 12.12 -7.54
C THR A 142 -7.91 11.40 -6.20
N TYR A 143 -8.94 11.49 -5.39
CA TYR A 143 -9.05 10.78 -4.12
C TYR A 143 -9.97 9.57 -4.29
N ASN A 144 -9.40 8.37 -4.18
CA ASN A 144 -10.11 7.10 -4.25
C ASN A 144 -10.34 6.49 -2.85
N GLY A 145 -9.72 7.06 -1.82
CA GLY A 145 -9.71 6.61 -0.43
C GLY A 145 -8.34 6.85 0.21
N GLY A 146 -8.13 6.33 1.41
CA GLY A 146 -6.94 6.56 2.22
C GLY A 146 -7.01 7.85 3.03
N HIS A 147 -5.86 8.36 3.46
CA HIS A 147 -5.76 9.61 4.22
C HIS A 147 -5.13 10.71 3.35
N LEU A 148 -5.79 11.83 3.22
CA LEU A 148 -5.31 13.01 2.51
C LEU A 148 -5.35 14.22 3.44
N LEU A 149 -4.19 14.78 3.76
CA LEU A 149 -4.04 15.99 4.57
C LEU A 149 -3.34 17.09 3.78
N MET A 150 -3.94 18.25 3.74
CA MET A 150 -3.42 19.44 3.06
C MET A 150 -3.43 20.63 4.00
N ILE A 151 -2.25 21.16 4.33
CA ILE A 151 -2.06 22.28 5.26
C ILE A 151 -1.28 23.40 4.56
N VAL A 152 -1.76 24.64 4.64
CA VAL A 152 -1.01 25.79 4.14
C VAL A 152 0.21 26.05 5.01
N ALA A 153 1.36 26.25 4.40
CA ALA A 153 2.56 26.67 5.11
C ALA A 153 2.36 28.05 5.74
N GLU A 154 2.91 28.27 6.94
CA GLU A 154 2.71 29.49 7.78
C GLU A 154 2.93 30.83 7.06
N ASN A 155 3.61 30.85 5.91
CA ASN A 155 3.85 32.06 5.12
C ASN A 155 3.15 32.03 3.75
N GLY A 156 2.17 31.13 3.58
CA GLY A 156 1.33 31.12 2.39
C GLY A 156 0.61 32.46 2.21
N ASP A 157 0.49 32.96 0.99
CA ASP A 157 -0.16 34.24 0.71
C ASP A 157 -1.69 34.16 0.81
N GLY A 158 -2.24 33.09 1.41
CA GLY A 158 -3.67 32.85 1.64
C GLY A 158 -4.50 32.79 0.36
N ASN A 159 -3.89 32.98 -0.79
CA ASN A 159 -4.55 33.01 -2.06
C ASN A 159 -4.29 31.73 -2.85
N ASN A 160 -5.27 30.84 -2.89
CA ASN A 160 -5.33 29.71 -3.82
C ASN A 160 -4.66 28.42 -3.41
N ILE A 161 -5.17 27.85 -2.39
CA ILE A 161 -4.82 26.50 -1.93
C ILE A 161 -5.07 25.46 -3.01
N VAL A 162 -6.13 25.63 -3.80
CA VAL A 162 -6.46 24.72 -4.92
C VAL A 162 -6.58 25.53 -6.20
N GLN A 163 -5.49 25.70 -6.92
CA GLN A 163 -5.52 26.23 -8.31
C GLN A 163 -5.95 25.15 -9.32
N GLY A 164 -5.77 23.88 -8.97
CA GLY A 164 -6.19 22.72 -9.75
C GLY A 164 -7.55 22.19 -9.31
N ARG A 165 -7.78 20.92 -9.56
CA ARG A 165 -9.04 20.24 -9.21
C ARG A 165 -8.77 19.09 -8.26
N LEU A 166 -9.58 18.99 -7.21
CA LEU A 166 -9.75 17.78 -6.41
C LEU A 166 -10.98 17.05 -6.93
N SER A 167 -10.84 15.77 -7.24
CA SER A 167 -11.90 14.89 -7.70
C SER A 167 -12.03 13.71 -6.75
N ILE A 168 -13.24 13.37 -6.37
CA ILE A 168 -13.55 12.15 -5.66
C ILE A 168 -13.77 11.05 -6.69
N GLY A 169 -13.02 9.97 -6.60
CA GLY A 169 -13.03 8.85 -7.54
C GLY A 169 -13.87 7.67 -7.04
N ASN A 170 -13.27 6.53 -6.76
CA ASN A 170 -13.98 5.28 -6.48
C ASN A 170 -14.43 5.08 -5.03
N VAL A 171 -14.28 6.07 -4.16
CA VAL A 171 -14.77 5.99 -2.79
C VAL A 171 -16.28 6.25 -2.74
N SER A 172 -17.02 5.43 -1.99
CA SER A 172 -18.46 5.58 -1.81
C SER A 172 -18.85 6.45 -0.63
N ARG A 173 -17.99 6.51 0.38
CA ARG A 173 -18.15 7.27 1.61
C ARG A 173 -16.78 7.75 2.08
N PHE A 174 -16.74 8.97 2.60
CA PHE A 174 -15.56 9.54 3.24
C PHE A 174 -15.95 10.60 4.25
N TRP A 175 -15.01 10.92 5.12
CA TRP A 175 -15.14 12.00 6.11
C TRP A 175 -14.16 13.11 5.76
N TYR A 176 -14.56 14.35 6.00
CA TYR A 176 -13.68 15.50 5.80
C TYR A 176 -13.83 16.52 6.92
N ARG A 177 -12.78 17.31 7.12
CA ARG A 177 -12.79 18.53 7.92
C ARG A 177 -11.95 19.62 7.26
N THR A 178 -12.28 20.86 7.55
CA THR A 178 -11.59 22.06 7.04
C THR A 178 -10.93 22.88 8.14
N ASP A 179 -10.83 22.34 9.34
CA ASP A 179 -10.18 22.89 10.52
C ASP A 179 -9.55 21.72 11.30
N GLU A 180 -8.29 21.86 11.70
CA GLU A 180 -7.54 20.83 12.42
C GLU A 180 -8.25 20.38 13.71
N ASN A 181 -8.95 21.29 14.39
CA ASN A 181 -9.71 21.00 15.61
C ASN A 181 -11.22 20.84 15.35
N GLY A 182 -11.63 20.90 14.09
CA GLY A 182 -13.01 20.77 13.68
C GLY A 182 -13.52 19.33 13.69
N ALA A 183 -14.83 19.16 13.88
CA ALA A 183 -15.45 17.85 13.72
C ALA A 183 -15.42 17.40 12.26
N TYR A 184 -15.29 16.11 12.06
CA TYR A 184 -15.44 15.52 10.73
C TYR A 184 -16.89 15.54 10.26
N THR A 185 -17.08 15.71 8.98
CA THR A 185 -18.37 15.63 8.31
C THR A 185 -18.37 14.44 7.36
N GLU A 186 -19.32 13.53 7.54
CA GLU A 186 -19.50 12.38 6.67
C GLU A 186 -20.12 12.79 5.32
N ILE A 187 -19.58 12.24 4.25
CA ILE A 187 -20.10 12.33 2.90
C ILE A 187 -20.38 10.95 2.33
N ASN A 188 -21.63 10.69 1.97
CA ASN A 188 -22.01 9.63 1.07
C ASN A 188 -22.04 10.20 -0.35
N VAL A 189 -21.16 9.72 -1.22
CA VAL A 189 -20.96 10.31 -2.55
C VAL A 189 -22.22 10.28 -3.41
N LYS A 190 -23.11 9.30 -3.22
CA LYS A 190 -24.36 9.20 -3.98
C LYS A 190 -25.46 10.13 -3.48
N GLU A 191 -25.40 10.54 -2.21
CA GLU A 191 -26.51 11.21 -1.53
C GLU A 191 -26.26 12.70 -1.30
N ASN A 192 -25.03 13.08 -0.93
CA ASN A 192 -24.75 14.43 -0.45
C ASN A 192 -23.40 15.01 -0.91
N TYR A 193 -22.83 14.52 -2.01
CA TYR A 193 -21.54 14.99 -2.54
C TYR A 193 -21.52 16.50 -2.83
N GLU A 194 -22.64 17.09 -3.19
CA GLU A 194 -22.78 18.52 -3.39
C GLU A 194 -22.48 19.35 -2.11
N ASN A 195 -22.73 18.79 -0.93
CA ASN A 195 -22.41 19.45 0.34
C ASN A 195 -20.89 19.59 0.51
N PHE A 196 -20.12 18.56 0.13
CA PHE A 196 -18.68 18.61 0.14
C PHE A 196 -18.16 19.66 -0.85
N THR A 197 -18.63 19.65 -2.10
CA THR A 197 -18.19 20.62 -3.11
C THR A 197 -18.54 22.06 -2.74
N ALA A 198 -19.63 22.28 -2.01
CA ALA A 198 -20.01 23.60 -1.49
C ALA A 198 -19.14 24.04 -0.30
N ALA A 199 -18.71 23.09 0.53
CA ALA A 199 -17.93 23.36 1.73
C ALA A 199 -16.44 23.61 1.44
N ILE A 200 -15.85 22.90 0.48
CA ILE A 200 -14.46 23.11 0.06
C ILE A 200 -14.36 24.31 -0.90
N GLY A 201 -14.43 25.53 -0.35
CA GLY A 201 -14.14 26.74 -1.13
C GLY A 201 -12.71 26.76 -1.65
N GLN A 202 -12.38 27.76 -2.50
CA GLN A 202 -11.04 27.89 -3.10
C GLN A 202 -9.93 28.31 -2.12
N ASN A 203 -10.26 28.65 -0.89
CA ASN A 203 -9.37 29.25 0.10
C ASN A 203 -9.42 28.49 1.43
N GLN A 204 -9.13 27.19 1.42
CA GLN A 204 -9.00 26.41 2.65
C GLN A 204 -7.54 26.37 3.09
N ASP A 205 -7.24 26.80 4.31
CA ASP A 205 -5.90 26.69 4.90
C ASP A 205 -5.64 25.29 5.45
N TYR A 206 -6.66 24.50 5.57
CA TYR A 206 -6.65 23.12 6.04
C TYR A 206 -7.74 22.32 5.33
N LEU A 207 -7.39 21.14 4.83
CA LEU A 207 -8.35 20.15 4.33
C LEU A 207 -7.83 18.77 4.61
N GLU A 208 -8.63 17.98 5.29
CA GLU A 208 -8.34 16.57 5.57
C GLU A 208 -9.49 15.69 5.09
N LEU A 209 -9.17 14.60 4.43
CA LEU A 209 -10.09 13.56 4.00
C LEU A 209 -9.60 12.20 4.47
N THR A 210 -10.52 11.34 4.90
CA THR A 210 -10.27 9.94 5.22
C THR A 210 -11.45 9.08 4.81
N ASP A 211 -11.19 7.86 4.32
CA ASP A 211 -12.22 6.85 4.06
C ASP A 211 -12.47 5.94 5.27
N VAL A 212 -11.71 6.14 6.35
CA VAL A 212 -11.92 5.50 7.65
C VAL A 212 -12.73 6.44 8.54
N ASP A 213 -13.76 5.92 9.20
CA ASP A 213 -14.57 6.69 10.15
C ASP A 213 -13.70 7.16 11.33
N PRO A 214 -13.46 8.46 11.48
CA PRO A 214 -12.55 8.97 12.52
C PRO A 214 -13.12 8.85 13.95
N ASP A 215 -14.43 8.63 14.08
CA ASP A 215 -15.09 8.40 15.37
C ASP A 215 -15.10 6.89 15.75
N GLN A 216 -14.71 6.02 14.82
CA GLN A 216 -14.49 4.62 15.14
C GLN A 216 -13.08 4.45 15.72
N PRO A 217 -12.91 3.69 16.81
CA PRO A 217 -11.58 3.35 17.27
C PRO A 217 -10.80 2.70 16.12
N GLU A 218 -9.53 3.06 15.98
CA GLU A 218 -8.63 2.39 15.02
C GLU A 218 -8.80 0.89 15.19
N SER A 219 -9.23 0.23 14.12
CA SER A 219 -9.41 -1.20 14.12
C SER A 219 -8.04 -1.86 14.26
N GLU A 220 -7.85 -2.65 15.30
CA GLU A 220 -6.63 -3.42 15.45
C GLU A 220 -6.40 -4.27 14.19
N THR A 221 -5.21 -4.15 13.59
CA THR A 221 -4.82 -4.96 12.43
C THR A 221 -3.99 -6.15 12.93
N TYR A 222 -4.36 -7.34 12.49
CA TYR A 222 -3.60 -8.54 12.80
C TYR A 222 -2.55 -8.77 11.70
N ALA A 223 -1.40 -9.30 12.06
CA ALA A 223 -0.31 -9.61 11.12
C ALA A 223 -0.66 -10.83 10.23
N LEU A 224 -1.80 -10.76 9.54
CA LEU A 224 -2.38 -11.81 8.74
C LEU A 224 -3.13 -11.24 7.52
N LEU A 225 -2.75 -11.71 6.33
CA LEU A 225 -3.49 -11.46 5.10
C LEU A 225 -4.15 -12.76 4.61
N VAL A 226 -5.38 -12.68 4.12
CA VAL A 226 -6.09 -13.81 3.50
C VAL A 226 -6.66 -13.35 2.16
N ALA A 227 -6.30 -14.03 1.11
CA ALA A 227 -6.63 -13.66 -0.28
C ALA A 227 -6.33 -12.18 -0.57
N GLY A 228 -5.18 -11.68 -0.09
CA GLY A 228 -4.74 -10.30 -0.24
C GLY A 228 -5.47 -9.28 0.64
N LYS A 229 -6.45 -9.69 1.46
CA LYS A 229 -7.15 -8.81 2.40
C LYS A 229 -6.49 -8.84 3.78
N GLN A 230 -6.21 -7.67 4.33
CA GLN A 230 -5.72 -7.52 5.69
C GLN A 230 -6.81 -7.93 6.69
N VAL A 231 -6.46 -8.80 7.63
CA VAL A 231 -7.35 -9.14 8.73
C VAL A 231 -7.29 -8.06 9.81
N THR A 232 -8.44 -7.60 10.24
CA THR A 232 -8.62 -6.54 11.24
C THR A 232 -9.66 -6.95 12.27
N GLU A 233 -9.72 -6.24 13.40
CA GLU A 233 -10.77 -6.42 14.41
C GLU A 233 -12.19 -6.31 13.82
N THR A 234 -12.37 -5.41 12.85
CA THR A 234 -13.69 -5.17 12.25
C THR A 234 -14.11 -6.24 11.26
N ASN A 235 -13.18 -6.87 10.52
CA ASN A 235 -13.50 -7.90 9.53
C ASN A 235 -13.20 -9.34 9.99
N GLN A 236 -12.64 -9.56 11.19
CA GLN A 236 -12.24 -10.88 11.66
C GLN A 236 -13.34 -11.94 11.61
N ASN A 237 -14.61 -11.55 11.65
CA ASN A 237 -15.75 -12.45 11.55
C ASN A 237 -16.24 -12.73 10.13
N ASP A 238 -15.73 -11.99 9.15
CA ASP A 238 -16.06 -12.10 7.73
C ASP A 238 -14.95 -11.40 6.91
N VAL A 239 -13.78 -12.04 6.86
CA VAL A 239 -12.56 -11.44 6.28
C VAL A 239 -12.75 -11.12 4.80
N LEU A 240 -13.48 -11.96 4.07
CA LEU A 240 -13.68 -11.78 2.63
C LEU A 240 -14.93 -10.95 2.28
N GLU A 241 -15.76 -10.59 3.29
CA GLU A 241 -17.03 -9.86 3.11
C GLU A 241 -18.03 -10.62 2.19
N ASP A 242 -18.01 -11.94 2.32
CA ASP A 242 -18.81 -12.86 1.48
C ASP A 242 -19.89 -13.64 2.27
N GLY A 243 -20.08 -13.28 3.54
CA GLY A 243 -21.01 -13.93 4.47
C GLY A 243 -20.31 -14.85 5.46
N GLY A 244 -18.98 -14.71 5.62
CA GLY A 244 -18.20 -15.35 6.67
C GLY A 244 -17.61 -16.70 6.29
N SER A 245 -17.19 -16.86 5.03
CA SER A 245 -16.42 -18.03 4.59
C SER A 245 -15.06 -18.10 5.30
N VAL A 246 -14.49 -16.96 5.68
CA VAL A 246 -13.23 -16.85 6.43
C VAL A 246 -13.43 -16.05 7.71
N LYS A 247 -13.01 -16.64 8.84
CA LYS A 247 -13.04 -16.00 10.16
C LYS A 247 -11.71 -16.18 10.87
N PHE A 248 -11.30 -15.16 11.60
CA PHE A 248 -10.10 -15.21 12.43
C PHE A 248 -10.44 -14.94 13.89
N ASP A 249 -9.97 -15.81 14.79
CA ASP A 249 -10.00 -15.60 16.24
C ASP A 249 -8.61 -15.20 16.75
N PRO A 250 -8.38 -13.92 17.06
CA PRO A 250 -7.06 -13.44 17.51
C PRO A 250 -6.68 -13.95 18.92
N THR A 251 -7.66 -14.44 19.70
CA THR A 251 -7.38 -14.96 21.05
C THR A 251 -6.65 -16.30 20.99
N THR A 252 -6.94 -17.08 19.95
CA THR A 252 -6.39 -18.42 19.74
C THR A 252 -5.52 -18.52 18.49
N ASN A 253 -5.32 -17.41 17.77
CA ASN A 253 -4.68 -17.37 16.44
C ASN A 253 -5.25 -18.44 15.49
N THR A 254 -6.59 -18.59 15.47
CA THR A 254 -7.25 -19.61 14.68
C THR A 254 -7.98 -19.00 13.47
N LEU A 255 -7.60 -19.43 12.27
CA LEU A 255 -8.27 -19.13 11.02
C LEU A 255 -9.25 -20.25 10.68
N THR A 256 -10.55 -19.95 10.64
CA THR A 256 -11.62 -20.89 10.31
C THR A 256 -12.08 -20.65 8.87
N LEU A 257 -12.08 -21.71 8.07
CA LEU A 257 -12.44 -21.71 6.66
C LEU A 257 -13.73 -22.52 6.45
N ASN A 258 -14.76 -21.90 5.88
CA ASN A 258 -16.05 -22.52 5.62
C ASN A 258 -16.31 -22.63 4.11
N ASP A 259 -15.80 -23.66 3.48
CA ASP A 259 -15.83 -23.84 2.02
C ASP A 259 -15.30 -22.60 1.26
N ALA A 260 -14.23 -22.00 1.79
CA ALA A 260 -13.66 -20.78 1.29
C ALA A 260 -12.93 -20.99 -0.05
N ASP A 261 -13.12 -20.05 -0.98
CA ASP A 261 -12.34 -19.95 -2.22
C ASP A 261 -11.32 -18.81 -2.08
N LEU A 262 -10.07 -19.19 -1.88
CA LEU A 262 -8.95 -18.26 -1.70
C LEU A 262 -8.15 -18.14 -3.00
N THR A 263 -8.81 -17.68 -4.05
CA THR A 263 -8.17 -17.41 -5.33
C THR A 263 -7.62 -15.98 -5.34
N LEU A 264 -6.33 -15.82 -5.61
CA LEU A 264 -5.74 -14.50 -5.86
C LEU A 264 -5.90 -14.15 -7.33
N ASP A 265 -6.67 -13.11 -7.63
CA ASP A 265 -6.61 -12.46 -8.95
C ASP A 265 -5.29 -11.69 -9.04
N GLY A 266 -4.45 -11.97 -10.03
CA GLY A 266 -3.07 -11.51 -10.18
C GLY A 266 -2.81 -9.98 -10.17
N ALA A 267 -3.75 -9.19 -9.68
CA ALA A 267 -3.65 -7.74 -9.45
C ALA A 267 -3.65 -7.36 -7.95
N ALA A 268 -3.98 -8.25 -7.05
CA ALA A 268 -3.91 -7.98 -5.61
C ALA A 268 -2.48 -8.31 -5.14
N GLY A 269 -1.73 -7.33 -4.71
CA GLY A 269 -0.29 -7.36 -4.37
C GLY A 269 0.19 -8.35 -3.29
N GLY A 270 -0.46 -9.51 -3.16
CA GLY A 270 -0.04 -10.60 -2.28
C GLY A 270 0.38 -11.81 -3.10
N TYR A 271 1.53 -12.38 -2.78
CA TYR A 271 2.05 -13.59 -3.44
C TYR A 271 1.45 -14.87 -2.86
N CYS A 272 0.74 -14.83 -1.72
CA CYS A 272 0.24 -16.00 -0.99
C CYS A 272 -1.28 -15.90 -0.76
N CYS A 273 -1.98 -17.03 -0.82
CA CYS A 273 -3.41 -17.09 -0.45
C CYS A 273 -3.61 -16.80 1.05
N ILE A 274 -2.71 -17.29 1.89
CA ILE A 274 -2.65 -16.98 3.32
C ILE A 274 -1.22 -16.58 3.65
N ASP A 275 -1.00 -15.34 4.07
CA ASP A 275 0.29 -14.80 4.51
C ASP A 275 0.17 -14.37 5.98
N SER A 276 0.81 -15.13 6.87
CA SER A 276 0.83 -14.86 8.30
C SER A 276 2.22 -14.41 8.73
N GLN A 277 2.31 -13.18 9.18
CA GLN A 277 3.50 -12.62 9.83
C GLN A 277 3.40 -12.71 11.36
N LEU A 278 2.50 -13.55 11.89
CA LEU A 278 2.43 -13.89 13.30
C LEU A 278 3.68 -14.68 13.68
N ALA A 279 4.37 -14.26 14.74
CA ALA A 279 5.47 -15.01 15.31
C ALA A 279 5.00 -16.24 16.10
N GLU A 280 3.75 -16.20 16.58
CA GLU A 280 3.06 -17.28 17.27
C GLU A 280 2.47 -18.26 16.25
N GLU A 281 2.12 -19.45 16.76
CA GLU A 281 1.48 -20.48 15.96
C GLU A 281 0.15 -19.99 15.35
N LEU A 282 0.00 -20.17 14.03
CA LEU A 282 -1.28 -20.05 13.35
C LEU A 282 -1.95 -21.42 13.26
N THR A 283 -3.19 -21.56 13.73
CA THR A 283 -4.01 -22.73 13.51
C THR A 283 -5.02 -22.49 12.39
N ILE A 284 -5.08 -23.38 11.39
CA ILE A 284 -6.08 -23.34 10.32
C ILE A 284 -7.00 -24.54 10.44
N THR A 285 -8.31 -24.30 10.38
CA THR A 285 -9.35 -25.34 10.45
C THR A 285 -10.41 -25.13 9.38
N GLY A 286 -11.14 -26.21 9.02
CA GLY A 286 -12.26 -26.16 8.07
C GLY A 286 -11.88 -26.49 6.63
N THR A 287 -12.61 -25.96 5.65
CA THR A 287 -12.49 -26.36 4.23
C THR A 287 -12.19 -25.15 3.34
N ALA A 288 -11.19 -25.29 2.45
CA ALA A 288 -10.89 -24.27 1.44
C ALA A 288 -10.19 -24.84 0.20
N THR A 289 -10.35 -24.08 -0.90
CA THR A 289 -9.51 -24.18 -2.10
C THR A 289 -8.62 -22.93 -2.20
N LEU A 290 -7.32 -23.15 -2.38
CA LEU A 290 -6.32 -22.10 -2.53
C LEU A 290 -5.74 -22.21 -3.94
N SER A 291 -5.79 -21.12 -4.71
CA SER A 291 -5.34 -21.15 -6.11
C SER A 291 -4.74 -19.83 -6.59
N ASN A 292 -3.97 -19.91 -7.68
CA ASN A 292 -3.34 -18.77 -8.37
C ASN A 292 -2.29 -18.00 -7.58
N ALA A 293 -1.69 -18.59 -6.54
CA ALA A 293 -0.61 -18.00 -5.77
C ALA A 293 0.17 -19.08 -4.99
N ASP A 294 1.20 -18.67 -4.24
CA ASP A 294 1.70 -19.45 -3.11
C ASP A 294 0.53 -19.78 -2.18
N GLY A 295 0.47 -20.99 -1.66
CA GLY A 295 -0.68 -21.39 -0.87
C GLY A 295 -0.69 -20.75 0.51
N ILE A 296 0.14 -21.24 1.43
CA ILE A 296 0.21 -20.78 2.82
C ILE A 296 1.65 -20.45 3.17
N LEU A 297 1.88 -19.21 3.61
CA LEU A 297 3.13 -18.75 4.16
C LEU A 297 2.92 -18.29 5.59
N THR A 298 3.73 -18.78 6.54
CA THR A 298 3.75 -18.29 7.91
C THR A 298 5.16 -17.92 8.35
N GLU A 299 5.31 -16.92 9.22
CA GLU A 299 6.59 -16.65 9.90
C GLU A 299 6.78 -17.54 11.12
N GLY A 300 5.71 -17.85 11.86
CA GLY A 300 5.69 -18.76 12.98
C GLY A 300 5.30 -20.19 12.59
N PRO A 301 5.15 -21.09 13.59
CA PRO A 301 4.66 -22.45 13.39
C PRO A 301 3.24 -22.49 12.82
N LEU A 302 2.94 -23.57 12.08
CA LEU A 302 1.63 -23.78 11.47
C LEU A 302 1.01 -25.09 11.95
N THR A 303 -0.25 -25.04 12.40
CA THR A 303 -1.06 -26.22 12.64
C THR A 303 -2.27 -26.25 11.72
N LEU A 304 -2.43 -27.33 10.96
CA LEU A 304 -3.66 -27.66 10.25
C LEU A 304 -4.41 -28.70 11.09
N ASP A 305 -5.54 -28.32 11.69
CA ASP A 305 -6.35 -29.20 12.54
C ASP A 305 -7.80 -29.27 12.05
N ASN A 306 -8.29 -30.48 11.81
CA ASN A 306 -9.60 -30.69 11.21
C ASN A 306 -9.79 -29.87 9.89
N ALA A 307 -8.71 -29.73 9.11
CA ALA A 307 -8.71 -28.97 7.87
C ALA A 307 -8.85 -29.88 6.64
N THR A 308 -9.62 -29.42 5.65
CA THR A 308 -9.66 -30.04 4.31
C THR A 308 -9.26 -28.98 3.28
N LEU A 309 -8.03 -29.05 2.82
CA LEU A 309 -7.44 -28.05 1.93
C LEU A 309 -7.06 -28.65 0.59
N THR A 310 -7.39 -27.92 -0.48
CA THR A 310 -6.91 -28.20 -1.83
C THR A 310 -6.10 -27.01 -2.33
N LEU A 311 -4.82 -27.23 -2.61
CA LEU A 311 -3.92 -26.21 -3.10
C LEU A 311 -3.55 -26.49 -4.56
N THR A 312 -3.73 -25.49 -5.42
CA THR A 312 -3.36 -25.55 -6.84
C THR A 312 -2.39 -24.42 -7.17
N GLY A 313 -1.22 -24.79 -7.69
CA GLY A 313 -0.14 -23.84 -7.97
C GLY A 313 -0.50 -22.77 -9.01
N ASN A 314 0.25 -21.70 -8.98
CA ASN A 314 0.11 -20.58 -9.91
C ASN A 314 0.92 -20.75 -11.20
N ILE A 315 0.68 -19.87 -12.05
CA ILE A 315 0.63 -19.87 -13.50
C ILE A 315 1.71 -19.03 -14.17
N ASP A 316 2.29 -18.07 -13.56
CA ASP A 316 3.27 -17.18 -14.19
C ASP A 316 4.72 -17.45 -13.73
N GLY A 317 5.22 -18.58 -14.10
CA GLY A 317 6.59 -18.93 -14.54
C GLY A 317 7.80 -18.32 -13.84
N ASP A 318 7.74 -17.63 -12.72
CA ASP A 318 8.90 -17.10 -12.01
C ASP A 318 9.02 -17.62 -10.57
N VAL A 319 9.90 -18.61 -10.50
CA VAL A 319 10.78 -19.06 -9.40
C VAL A 319 10.28 -19.02 -7.95
N GLY A 320 10.03 -20.19 -7.39
CA GLY A 320 10.23 -20.42 -5.96
C GLY A 320 8.98 -20.50 -5.12
N GLU A 321 7.86 -20.82 -5.69
CA GLU A 321 6.56 -20.92 -5.02
C GLU A 321 6.48 -22.19 -4.16
N ASP A 322 6.09 -22.00 -2.91
CA ASP A 322 5.84 -23.06 -1.95
C ASP A 322 4.32 -23.25 -1.79
N ALA A 323 3.83 -24.49 -1.84
CA ALA A 323 2.43 -24.72 -1.51
C ALA A 323 2.15 -24.42 -0.04
N ILE A 324 3.04 -24.85 0.86
CA ILE A 324 2.99 -24.52 2.29
C ILE A 324 4.40 -24.28 2.80
N ARG A 325 4.62 -23.13 3.47
CA ARG A 325 5.91 -22.83 4.09
C ARG A 325 5.73 -22.24 5.49
N ALA A 326 6.48 -22.76 6.46
CA ALA A 326 6.57 -22.20 7.81
C ALA A 326 7.96 -21.65 8.09
N GLY A 327 8.02 -20.39 8.52
CA GLY A 327 9.23 -19.63 8.73
C GLY A 327 10.07 -19.51 7.46
N ARG A 328 11.36 -19.33 7.63
CA ARG A 328 12.35 -19.45 6.53
C ARG A 328 12.76 -20.89 6.27
N SER A 329 11.86 -21.85 6.48
CA SER A 329 12.03 -23.30 6.47
C SER A 329 12.61 -23.88 7.77
N ASP A 330 12.45 -23.21 8.88
CA ASP A 330 12.95 -23.57 10.22
C ASP A 330 11.85 -23.74 11.27
N GLU A 331 10.64 -23.28 11.00
CA GLU A 331 9.48 -23.45 11.85
C GLU A 331 8.75 -24.78 11.59
N ASP A 332 8.03 -25.29 12.58
CA ASP A 332 7.37 -26.58 12.52
C ASP A 332 6.00 -26.49 11.86
N ILE A 333 5.63 -27.55 11.12
CA ILE A 333 4.27 -27.77 10.62
C ILE A 333 3.67 -29.02 11.23
N THR A 334 2.49 -28.90 11.80
CA THR A 334 1.66 -30.00 12.28
C THR A 334 0.40 -30.13 11.43
N ILE A 335 0.13 -31.33 10.91
CA ILE A 335 -1.09 -31.67 10.18
C ILE A 335 -1.78 -32.78 10.96
N GLN A 336 -2.91 -32.48 11.56
CA GLN A 336 -3.66 -33.46 12.38
C GLN A 336 -5.15 -33.48 12.01
N ASN A 337 -5.74 -34.68 12.02
CA ASN A 337 -7.15 -34.89 11.71
C ASN A 337 -7.59 -34.25 10.37
N SER A 338 -6.69 -34.10 9.42
CA SER A 338 -6.85 -33.24 8.26
C SER A 338 -6.66 -33.99 6.94
N LYS A 339 -7.19 -33.39 5.87
CA LYS A 339 -6.91 -33.81 4.50
C LYS A 339 -6.31 -32.65 3.73
N VAL A 340 -5.08 -32.79 3.27
CA VAL A 340 -4.38 -31.79 2.47
C VAL A 340 -4.02 -32.38 1.14
N THR A 341 -4.47 -31.76 0.05
CA THR A 341 -4.13 -32.13 -1.31
C THR A 341 -3.40 -30.97 -1.97
N ILE A 342 -2.19 -31.23 -2.42
CA ILE A 342 -1.37 -30.26 -3.18
C ILE A 342 -1.33 -30.79 -4.62
N ALA A 343 -2.10 -30.15 -5.50
CA ALA A 343 -2.16 -30.55 -6.90
C ALA A 343 -0.91 -30.07 -7.65
N GLY A 344 -0.18 -31.01 -8.19
CA GLY A 344 1.14 -30.76 -8.81
C GLY A 344 1.14 -29.97 -10.11
N THR A 345 0.00 -29.84 -10.83
CA THR A 345 -0.08 -29.08 -12.08
C THR A 345 -1.47 -28.49 -12.31
N ASN A 346 -1.52 -27.26 -12.82
CA ASN A 346 -2.72 -26.76 -13.48
C ASN A 346 -2.75 -27.21 -14.96
N SER A 347 -3.80 -26.83 -15.69
CA SER A 347 -3.97 -27.17 -17.14
C SER A 347 -2.86 -26.65 -18.05
N GLU A 348 -1.98 -25.76 -17.57
CA GLU A 348 -0.88 -25.14 -18.31
C GLU A 348 0.50 -25.73 -17.96
N GLY A 349 0.55 -26.67 -16.99
CA GLY A 349 1.78 -27.36 -16.62
C GLY A 349 2.61 -26.66 -15.53
N ASN A 350 2.07 -25.62 -14.87
CA ASN A 350 2.73 -24.93 -13.78
C ASN A 350 2.51 -25.65 -12.44
N PHE A 351 3.50 -25.70 -11.59
CA PHE A 351 3.48 -26.43 -10.32
C PHE A 351 4.24 -25.68 -9.23
N PHE A 352 3.93 -25.97 -7.97
CA PHE A 352 4.73 -25.51 -6.85
C PHE A 352 6.15 -26.05 -6.95
N HIS A 353 7.13 -25.20 -6.62
CA HIS A 353 8.53 -25.62 -6.58
C HIS A 353 8.78 -26.58 -5.42
N TYR A 354 8.09 -26.33 -4.29
CA TYR A 354 8.07 -27.21 -3.14
C TYR A 354 6.64 -27.44 -2.68
N GLY A 355 6.28 -28.67 -2.38
CA GLY A 355 4.99 -28.98 -1.75
C GLY A 355 4.91 -28.42 -0.34
N ILE A 356 5.87 -28.79 0.53
CA ILE A 356 5.95 -28.32 1.92
C ILE A 356 7.39 -28.00 2.29
N ARG A 357 7.62 -26.81 2.89
CA ARG A 357 8.92 -26.40 3.44
C ARG A 357 8.76 -26.00 4.91
N CYS A 358 9.51 -26.68 5.79
CA CYS A 358 9.46 -26.46 7.24
C CYS A 358 10.68 -27.03 7.94
N GLY A 359 10.89 -26.71 9.20
CA GLY A 359 11.87 -27.32 10.07
C GLY A 359 11.56 -28.78 10.37
N LYS A 360 10.33 -29.04 10.84
CA LYS A 360 9.82 -30.40 11.11
C LYS A 360 8.37 -30.51 10.65
N LEU A 361 8.06 -31.60 9.94
CA LEU A 361 6.69 -31.95 9.58
C LEU A 361 6.19 -33.07 10.49
N THR A 362 5.06 -32.86 11.14
CA THR A 362 4.34 -33.86 11.91
C THR A 362 2.98 -34.13 11.28
N VAL A 363 2.70 -35.38 10.91
CA VAL A 363 1.39 -35.77 10.33
C VAL A 363 0.76 -36.83 11.21
N ALA A 364 -0.47 -36.57 11.72
CA ALA A 364 -1.20 -37.44 12.60
C ALA A 364 -2.66 -37.57 12.18
N ASN A 365 -3.18 -38.79 12.07
CA ASN A 365 -4.59 -39.07 11.69
C ASN A 365 -5.04 -38.31 10.42
N SER A 366 -4.16 -38.13 9.46
CA SER A 366 -4.36 -37.23 8.32
C SER A 366 -4.03 -37.90 7.01
N THR A 367 -4.56 -37.32 5.92
CA THR A 367 -4.15 -37.64 4.56
C THR A 367 -3.40 -36.43 3.98
N LEU A 368 -2.19 -36.68 3.50
CA LEU A 368 -1.38 -35.70 2.79
C LEU A 368 -1.06 -36.29 1.41
N ASP A 369 -1.55 -35.62 0.35
CA ASP A 369 -1.34 -35.97 -1.04
C ASP A 369 -0.60 -34.81 -1.73
N VAL A 370 0.64 -35.07 -2.18
CA VAL A 370 1.57 -34.04 -2.71
C VAL A 370 2.14 -34.48 -4.04
#